data_60193da28e8efa4d9775134747a6b855
#
_entry.id   60193da28e8efa4d9775134747a6b855
#
_cell.length_a   1.000
_cell.length_b   1.000
_cell.length_c   1.000
_cell.angle_alpha   90.00
_cell.angle_beta   90.00
_cell.angle_gamma   90.00
#
_symmetry.space_group_name_H-M   'P 1'
#
loop_
_entity.id
_entity.type
_entity.pdbx_description
1 polymer ?
#
loop_
_entity_poly.entity_id
_entity_poly.type
_entity_poly.pdbx_seq_one_letter_code
_entity_poly.pdbx_strand_id
1 'polypeptide(L)'
;MGNWLLPESLADVLPAEARRIEELRRELLDLYRTYGFELVAPPLVEYIDSLLSGTGSDLDLRTCKLVDQLSGRTLGVRADMTPQVTRIDAHLLNRAGVTRLCYCGNVLHARPADLLSSRELLQIGAEIYGHAGFEADLEIVQLVLETVAIAGVRNPRLVLCHPGVLRAIVESDPAAAAVSPDVIRLMREKDVPGLTELAARTAGMRAETLKALQLLPKLYGGPEVLKRARHDLPLLPGVVAALDALQVLVDGMANVDVGVDLADVDGYGYHSGIKFALYAEGWRDALVRGGRYDDVSLAFGRARPATGFSLDLRKLAAGLPPAERARAVRAPWGQAPALTEAVRRLRRSGEIVVQVLPGHEQDQDEFVCDRELALQDGAWTVRTL
;
A
#
# COMPACT_ATOMS: atom_id res chain seq x y z
N MET A 1 34.62 -2.27 14.92
CA MET A 1 33.27 -1.94 14.47
C MET A 1 32.34 -2.38 15.58
N GLY A 2 31.34 -1.53 15.96
CA GLY A 2 30.44 -1.88 17.06
C GLY A 2 29.53 -3.05 16.70
N ASN A 3 29.30 -3.95 17.66
CA ASN A 3 28.48 -5.16 17.50
C ASN A 3 26.95 -4.87 17.36
N TRP A 4 26.56 -3.60 17.20
CA TRP A 4 25.17 -3.11 17.17
C TRP A 4 24.79 -2.43 15.84
N LEU A 5 25.57 -2.64 14.76
CA LEU A 5 25.22 -2.15 13.43
C LEU A 5 24.08 -2.98 12.84
N LEU A 6 23.05 -2.28 12.34
CA LEU A 6 21.97 -2.89 11.57
C LEU A 6 22.43 -3.18 10.14
N PRO A 7 21.80 -4.15 9.45
CA PRO A 7 21.99 -4.34 8.02
C PRO A 7 21.57 -3.10 7.22
N GLU A 8 22.12 -2.95 6.02
CA GLU A 8 21.83 -1.83 5.12
C GLU A 8 20.32 -1.70 4.85
N SER A 9 19.83 -0.46 4.85
CA SER A 9 18.42 -0.11 4.64
C SER A 9 17.44 -0.72 5.65
N LEU A 10 17.91 -1.03 6.87
CA LEU A 10 17.09 -1.34 8.04
C LEU A 10 17.37 -0.31 9.14
N ALA A 11 16.34 0.12 9.83
CA ALA A 11 16.43 1.10 10.90
C ALA A 11 15.42 0.81 12.01
N ASP A 12 15.83 1.14 13.24
CA ASP A 12 14.90 1.17 14.37
C ASP A 12 13.90 2.34 14.21
N VAL A 13 12.67 2.12 14.63
CA VAL A 13 11.65 3.15 14.73
C VAL A 13 11.64 3.68 16.16
N LEU A 14 11.92 4.96 16.33
CA LEU A 14 12.05 5.58 17.66
C LEU A 14 10.68 5.95 18.26
N PRO A 15 10.58 6.23 19.60
CA PRO A 15 9.32 6.29 20.32
C PRO A 15 8.23 7.16 19.69
N ALA A 16 8.53 8.40 19.31
CA ALA A 16 7.53 9.32 18.75
C ALA A 16 6.96 8.82 17.41
N GLU A 17 7.85 8.31 16.54
CA GLU A 17 7.45 7.74 15.25
C GLU A 17 6.69 6.42 15.46
N ALA A 18 7.17 5.55 16.35
CA ALA A 18 6.53 4.27 16.67
C ALA A 18 5.10 4.49 17.21
N ARG A 19 4.91 5.49 18.08
CA ARG A 19 3.59 5.86 18.60
C ARG A 19 2.66 6.29 17.49
N ARG A 20 3.12 7.17 16.61
CA ARG A 20 2.34 7.67 15.49
C ARG A 20 1.91 6.57 14.53
N ILE A 21 2.85 5.67 14.16
CA ILE A 21 2.55 4.53 13.31
C ILE A 21 1.47 3.65 13.94
N GLU A 22 1.55 3.38 15.24
CA GLU A 22 0.58 2.55 15.94
C GLU A 22 -0.81 3.22 16.05
N GLU A 23 -0.87 4.52 16.26
CA GLU A 23 -2.13 5.28 16.25
C GLU A 23 -2.79 5.24 14.89
N LEU A 24 -2.06 5.57 13.82
CA LEU A 24 -2.56 5.46 12.44
C LEU A 24 -3.02 4.03 12.13
N ARG A 25 -2.25 3.01 12.53
CA ARG A 25 -2.62 1.62 12.31
C ARG A 25 -3.99 1.29 12.91
N ARG A 26 -4.25 1.75 14.13
CA ARG A 26 -5.54 1.53 14.82
C ARG A 26 -6.68 2.26 14.10
N GLU A 27 -6.50 3.54 13.83
CA GLU A 27 -7.51 4.37 13.14
C GLU A 27 -7.87 3.79 11.77
N LEU A 28 -6.89 3.37 10.98
CA LEU A 28 -7.12 2.80 9.66
C LEU A 28 -7.79 1.43 9.71
N LEU A 29 -7.39 0.54 10.64
CA LEU A 29 -8.05 -0.75 10.80
C LEU A 29 -9.50 -0.58 11.32
N ASP A 30 -9.76 0.40 12.18
CA ASP A 30 -11.12 0.72 12.63
C ASP A 30 -11.95 1.30 11.47
N LEU A 31 -11.37 2.16 10.63
CA LEU A 31 -12.00 2.61 9.38
C LEU A 31 -12.38 1.41 8.49
N TYR A 32 -11.42 0.51 8.19
CA TYR A 32 -11.68 -0.64 7.31
C TYR A 32 -12.79 -1.53 7.86
N ARG A 33 -12.86 -1.69 9.17
CA ARG A 33 -13.95 -2.41 9.83
C ARG A 33 -15.32 -1.77 9.57
N THR A 34 -15.41 -0.43 9.48
CA THR A 34 -16.69 0.23 9.17
C THR A 34 -17.20 -0.05 7.76
N TYR A 35 -16.28 -0.39 6.83
CA TYR A 35 -16.59 -0.85 5.47
C TYR A 35 -16.88 -2.36 5.40
N GLY A 36 -16.85 -3.07 6.54
CA GLY A 36 -17.11 -4.51 6.60
C GLY A 36 -15.89 -5.38 6.27
N PHE A 37 -14.68 -4.84 6.30
CA PHE A 37 -13.47 -5.64 6.11
C PHE A 37 -13.12 -6.44 7.36
N GLU A 38 -12.84 -7.72 7.18
CA GLU A 38 -12.39 -8.62 8.22
C GLU A 38 -10.85 -8.67 8.26
N LEU A 39 -10.29 -8.49 9.45
CA LEU A 39 -8.84 -8.50 9.63
C LEU A 39 -8.29 -9.93 9.57
N VAL A 40 -7.27 -10.14 8.75
CA VAL A 40 -6.51 -11.39 8.68
C VAL A 40 -5.03 -11.15 8.99
N ALA A 41 -4.36 -12.15 9.56
CA ALA A 41 -2.95 -12.09 9.93
C ALA A 41 -2.21 -13.34 9.40
N PRO A 42 -1.78 -13.36 8.14
CA PRO A 42 -0.97 -14.44 7.60
C PRO A 42 0.42 -14.50 8.27
N PRO A 43 1.10 -15.66 8.29
CA PRO A 43 2.42 -15.80 8.89
C PRO A 43 3.48 -14.98 8.13
N LEU A 44 4.51 -14.53 8.85
CA LEU A 44 5.62 -13.77 8.28
C LEU A 44 6.46 -14.60 7.30
N VAL A 45 6.54 -15.91 7.53
CA VAL A 45 7.40 -16.84 6.80
C VAL A 45 6.56 -18.01 6.30
N GLU A 46 6.74 -18.39 5.04
CA GLU A 46 6.12 -19.57 4.42
C GLU A 46 7.15 -20.35 3.59
N TYR A 47 6.82 -21.57 3.19
CA TYR A 47 7.61 -22.26 2.17
C TYR A 47 7.61 -21.45 0.88
N ILE A 48 8.78 -21.34 0.25
CA ILE A 48 8.96 -20.47 -0.92
C ILE A 48 7.97 -20.78 -2.04
N ASP A 49 7.71 -22.06 -2.29
CA ASP A 49 6.77 -22.51 -3.34
C ASP A 49 5.33 -22.03 -3.08
N SER A 50 4.91 -22.00 -1.80
CA SER A 50 3.60 -21.49 -1.40
C SER A 50 3.54 -19.96 -1.51
N LEU A 51 4.59 -19.29 -1.04
CA LEU A 51 4.64 -17.83 -0.98
C LEU A 51 4.65 -17.19 -2.38
N LEU A 52 5.27 -17.86 -3.36
CA LEU A 52 5.39 -17.36 -4.73
C LEU A 52 4.31 -17.88 -5.67
N SER A 53 3.37 -18.70 -5.19
CA SER A 53 2.26 -19.19 -6.01
C SER A 53 1.41 -18.03 -6.55
N GLY A 54 1.17 -17.99 -7.86
CA GLY A 54 0.37 -16.96 -8.53
C GLY A 54 1.03 -15.59 -8.65
N THR A 55 2.31 -15.47 -8.29
CA THR A 55 3.07 -14.22 -8.37
C THR A 55 4.05 -14.23 -9.54
N GLY A 56 4.39 -13.05 -10.05
CA GLY A 56 5.42 -12.92 -11.11
C GLY A 56 6.84 -13.06 -10.57
N SER A 57 7.81 -13.16 -11.49
CA SER A 57 9.26 -13.22 -11.18
C SER A 57 9.76 -12.06 -10.30
N ASP A 58 9.12 -10.90 -10.36
CA ASP A 58 9.51 -9.72 -9.60
C ASP A 58 9.41 -9.95 -8.09
N LEU A 59 8.39 -10.69 -7.62
CA LEU A 59 8.24 -10.98 -6.19
C LEU A 59 9.31 -11.96 -5.70
N ASP A 60 9.70 -12.94 -6.53
CA ASP A 60 10.80 -13.87 -6.21
C ASP A 60 12.12 -13.13 -5.99
N LEU A 61 12.45 -12.15 -6.83
CA LEU A 61 13.65 -11.32 -6.71
C LEU A 61 13.63 -10.43 -5.45
N ARG A 62 12.44 -10.09 -4.95
CA ARG A 62 12.26 -9.26 -3.75
C ARG A 62 12.17 -10.07 -2.47
N THR A 63 12.02 -11.40 -2.54
CA THR A 63 11.82 -12.28 -1.38
C THR A 63 13.14 -12.67 -0.73
N CYS A 64 13.29 -12.40 0.57
CA CYS A 64 14.39 -12.93 1.37
C CYS A 64 14.19 -14.42 1.61
N LYS A 65 15.20 -15.23 1.27
CA LYS A 65 15.15 -16.70 1.38
C LYS A 65 16.00 -17.17 2.56
N LEU A 66 15.52 -18.19 3.28
CA LEU A 66 16.23 -18.83 4.39
C LEU A 66 15.96 -20.34 4.40
N VAL A 67 16.76 -21.09 5.12
CA VAL A 67 16.58 -22.54 5.27
C VAL A 67 15.90 -22.83 6.60
N ASP A 68 14.82 -23.59 6.55
CA ASP A 68 14.13 -24.10 7.74
C ASP A 68 15.01 -25.15 8.45
N GLN A 69 15.38 -24.86 9.68
CA GLN A 69 16.24 -25.75 10.49
C GLN A 69 15.54 -27.09 10.83
N LEU A 70 14.19 -27.14 10.79
CA LEU A 70 13.43 -28.34 11.12
C LEU A 70 13.29 -29.29 9.93
N SER A 71 13.00 -28.76 8.75
CA SER A 71 12.69 -29.56 7.55
C SER A 71 13.77 -29.56 6.49
N GLY A 72 14.74 -28.65 6.57
CA GLY A 72 15.76 -28.43 5.53
C GLY A 72 15.23 -27.74 4.26
N ARG A 73 13.93 -27.37 4.23
CA ARG A 73 13.30 -26.74 3.07
C ARG A 73 13.60 -25.24 3.01
N THR A 74 13.51 -24.67 1.81
CA THR A 74 13.63 -23.22 1.63
C THR A 74 12.33 -22.52 2.04
N LEU A 75 12.48 -21.52 2.92
CA LEU A 75 11.44 -20.60 3.33
C LEU A 75 11.65 -19.23 2.68
N GLY A 76 10.57 -18.47 2.51
CA GLY A 76 10.60 -17.05 2.15
C GLY A 76 10.03 -16.20 3.27
N VAL A 77 10.68 -15.06 3.53
CA VAL A 77 10.06 -13.96 4.30
C VAL A 77 9.18 -13.19 3.32
N ARG A 78 7.92 -13.00 3.66
CA ARG A 78 6.98 -12.30 2.75
C ARG A 78 7.49 -10.91 2.34
N ALA A 79 7.49 -10.65 1.05
CA ALA A 79 7.78 -9.34 0.46
C ALA A 79 6.49 -8.57 0.11
N ASP A 80 5.34 -9.24 0.13
CA ASP A 80 4.00 -8.70 -0.08
C ASP A 80 2.98 -9.62 0.64
N MET A 81 1.94 -9.03 1.23
CA MET A 81 0.88 -9.78 1.93
C MET A 81 -0.26 -10.20 1.00
N THR A 82 -0.49 -9.52 -0.11
CA THR A 82 -1.62 -9.77 -1.02
C THR A 82 -1.72 -11.24 -1.47
N PRO A 83 -0.63 -11.94 -1.89
CA PRO A 83 -0.72 -13.35 -2.27
C PRO A 83 -1.17 -14.25 -1.12
N GLN A 84 -0.71 -13.98 0.11
CA GLN A 84 -1.12 -14.73 1.29
C GLN A 84 -2.61 -14.53 1.63
N VAL A 85 -3.10 -13.27 1.49
CA VAL A 85 -4.51 -12.93 1.72
C VAL A 85 -5.39 -13.58 0.65
N THR A 86 -4.95 -13.57 -0.62
CA THR A 86 -5.60 -14.29 -1.72
C THR A 86 -5.70 -15.79 -1.43
N ARG A 87 -4.64 -16.42 -0.92
CA ARG A 87 -4.64 -17.81 -0.50
C ARG A 87 -5.64 -18.06 0.64
N ILE A 88 -5.74 -17.14 1.61
CA ILE A 88 -6.71 -17.24 2.71
C ILE A 88 -8.14 -17.22 2.16
N ASP A 89 -8.49 -16.29 1.27
CA ASP A 89 -9.81 -16.24 0.63
C ASP A 89 -10.11 -17.51 -0.17
N ALA A 90 -9.20 -17.88 -1.08
CA ALA A 90 -9.43 -18.94 -2.04
C ALA A 90 -9.46 -20.35 -1.39
N HIS A 91 -8.60 -20.58 -0.39
CA HIS A 91 -8.33 -21.91 0.14
C HIS A 91 -8.87 -22.14 1.56
N LEU A 92 -8.74 -21.15 2.47
CA LEU A 92 -9.13 -21.34 3.87
C LEU A 92 -10.58 -20.91 4.13
N LEU A 93 -10.97 -19.69 3.69
CA LEU A 93 -12.33 -19.19 3.87
C LEU A 93 -13.29 -19.81 2.86
N ASN A 94 -12.88 -19.90 1.61
CA ASN A 94 -13.60 -20.54 0.50
C ASN A 94 -15.09 -20.15 0.41
N ARG A 95 -15.41 -18.88 0.63
CA ARG A 95 -16.79 -18.37 0.63
C ARG A 95 -17.32 -18.24 -0.80
N ALA A 96 -18.62 -18.48 -0.99
CA ALA A 96 -19.28 -18.35 -2.30
C ALA A 96 -19.53 -16.87 -2.69
N GLY A 97 -19.86 -16.02 -1.72
CA GLY A 97 -20.17 -14.61 -1.93
C GLY A 97 -18.96 -13.68 -1.95
N VAL A 98 -19.24 -12.39 -1.86
CA VAL A 98 -18.21 -11.35 -1.76
C VAL A 98 -17.50 -11.46 -0.40
N THR A 99 -16.19 -11.40 -0.42
CA THR A 99 -15.33 -11.41 0.79
C THR A 99 -14.52 -10.12 0.83
N ARG A 100 -14.53 -9.44 1.97
CA ARG A 100 -13.73 -8.24 2.24
C ARG A 100 -12.71 -8.56 3.31
N LEU A 101 -11.42 -8.48 2.98
CA LEU A 101 -10.32 -8.77 3.92
C LEU A 101 -9.40 -7.57 4.01
N CYS A 102 -8.93 -7.26 5.22
CA CYS A 102 -7.86 -6.29 5.44
C CYS A 102 -6.73 -6.91 6.26
N TYR A 103 -5.58 -6.28 6.19
CA TYR A 103 -4.38 -6.77 6.85
C TYR A 103 -3.44 -5.63 7.22
N CYS A 104 -2.59 -5.87 8.23
CA CYS A 104 -1.46 -5.01 8.55
C CYS A 104 -0.32 -5.86 9.11
N GLY A 105 0.87 -5.76 8.52
CA GLY A 105 2.03 -6.51 9.00
C GLY A 105 3.32 -6.15 8.27
N ASN A 106 4.44 -6.53 8.89
CA ASN A 106 5.75 -6.29 8.31
C ASN A 106 5.98 -7.16 7.07
N VAL A 107 6.60 -6.57 6.06
CA VAL A 107 7.15 -7.26 4.90
C VAL A 107 8.63 -6.90 4.78
N LEU A 108 9.44 -7.80 4.20
CA LEU A 108 10.88 -7.61 4.07
C LEU A 108 11.32 -7.84 2.63
N HIS A 109 11.92 -6.81 2.04
CA HIS A 109 12.50 -6.90 0.71
C HIS A 109 13.97 -7.35 0.77
N ALA A 110 14.37 -8.23 -0.13
CA ALA A 110 15.76 -8.67 -0.27
C ALA A 110 16.70 -7.51 -0.65
N ARG A 111 16.16 -6.53 -1.39
CA ARG A 111 16.86 -5.30 -1.80
C ARG A 111 15.95 -4.09 -1.64
N PRO A 112 16.50 -2.91 -1.30
CA PRO A 112 15.70 -1.69 -1.30
C PRO A 112 15.25 -1.36 -2.74
N ALA A 113 14.12 -0.67 -2.88
CA ALA A 113 13.60 -0.23 -4.18
C ALA A 113 14.48 0.87 -4.80
N ASP A 114 15.03 1.73 -3.96
CA ASP A 114 15.98 2.80 -4.30
C ASP A 114 16.93 3.08 -3.12
N LEU A 115 17.86 4.02 -3.28
CA LEU A 115 18.88 4.35 -2.29
C LEU A 115 18.33 4.86 -0.95
N LEU A 116 17.10 5.35 -0.91
CA LEU A 116 16.47 5.95 0.27
C LEU A 116 15.35 5.07 0.85
N SER A 117 14.98 4.01 0.15
CA SER A 117 13.91 3.11 0.57
C SER A 117 14.36 2.15 1.64
N SER A 118 13.53 1.94 2.66
CA SER A 118 13.69 0.85 3.62
C SER A 118 13.42 -0.50 2.95
N ARG A 119 14.10 -1.54 3.43
CA ARG A 119 13.80 -2.93 3.08
C ARG A 119 12.65 -3.50 3.92
N GLU A 120 12.46 -3.00 5.13
CA GLU A 120 11.38 -3.40 6.00
C GLU A 120 10.27 -2.36 5.95
N LEU A 121 9.08 -2.78 5.51
CA LEU A 121 7.88 -1.96 5.41
C LEU A 121 6.82 -2.50 6.37
N LEU A 122 5.95 -1.64 6.85
CA LEU A 122 4.71 -2.03 7.53
C LEU A 122 3.56 -1.89 6.54
N GLN A 123 3.30 -2.97 5.80
CA GLN A 123 2.25 -2.99 4.79
C GLN A 123 0.88 -3.07 5.45
N ILE A 124 -0.02 -2.15 5.10
CA ILE A 124 -1.45 -2.20 5.41
C ILE A 124 -2.23 -2.16 4.10
N GLY A 125 -3.32 -2.92 4.02
CA GLY A 125 -4.12 -3.00 2.80
C GLY A 125 -5.48 -3.64 3.01
N ALA A 126 -6.29 -3.59 1.95
CA ALA A 126 -7.64 -4.15 1.91
C ALA A 126 -7.95 -4.70 0.53
N GLU A 127 -8.66 -5.84 0.48
CA GLU A 127 -8.94 -6.61 -0.72
C GLU A 127 -10.41 -7.02 -0.74
N ILE A 128 -11.07 -6.89 -1.90
CA ILE A 128 -12.42 -7.41 -2.18
C ILE A 128 -12.30 -8.57 -3.15
N TYR A 129 -12.86 -9.72 -2.80
CA TYR A 129 -12.90 -10.93 -3.63
C TYR A 129 -14.33 -11.29 -4.01
N GLY A 130 -14.51 -11.79 -5.23
CA GLY A 130 -15.76 -12.41 -5.68
C GLY A 130 -16.75 -11.46 -6.35
N HIS A 131 -16.37 -10.20 -6.65
CA HIS A 131 -17.20 -9.27 -7.41
C HIS A 131 -16.47 -8.75 -8.65
N ALA A 132 -17.02 -9.01 -9.84
CA ALA A 132 -16.40 -8.64 -11.11
C ALA A 132 -16.75 -7.20 -11.55
N GLY A 133 -17.80 -6.60 -10.99
CA GLY A 133 -18.29 -5.28 -11.35
C GLY A 133 -17.37 -4.15 -10.85
N PHE A 134 -17.54 -2.98 -11.45
CA PHE A 134 -16.80 -1.75 -11.10
C PHE A 134 -17.10 -1.23 -9.68
N GLU A 135 -18.20 -1.67 -9.09
CA GLU A 135 -18.61 -1.27 -7.73
C GLU A 135 -17.54 -1.62 -6.69
N ALA A 136 -16.87 -2.77 -6.86
CA ALA A 136 -15.76 -3.14 -5.98
C ALA A 136 -14.53 -2.22 -6.17
N ASP A 137 -14.22 -1.85 -7.42
CA ASP A 137 -13.11 -0.92 -7.71
C ASP A 137 -13.40 0.46 -7.13
N LEU A 138 -14.65 0.93 -7.25
CA LEU A 138 -15.08 2.21 -6.68
C LEU A 138 -15.02 2.20 -5.15
N GLU A 139 -15.50 1.13 -4.49
CA GLU A 139 -15.45 0.98 -3.03
C GLU A 139 -14.00 0.99 -2.52
N ILE A 140 -13.09 0.28 -3.22
CA ILE A 140 -11.64 0.28 -2.89
C ILE A 140 -11.06 1.68 -3.03
N VAL A 141 -11.34 2.40 -4.10
CA VAL A 141 -10.83 3.78 -4.30
C VAL A 141 -11.40 4.74 -3.25
N GLN A 142 -12.67 4.63 -2.91
CA GLN A 142 -13.28 5.42 -1.82
C GLN A 142 -12.58 5.16 -0.48
N LEU A 143 -12.32 3.90 -0.16
CA LEU A 143 -11.59 3.52 1.05
C LEU A 143 -10.17 4.07 1.06
N VAL A 144 -9.48 4.08 -0.09
CA VAL A 144 -8.14 4.70 -0.24
C VAL A 144 -8.19 6.20 0.05
N LEU A 145 -9.18 6.91 -0.50
CA LEU A 145 -9.34 8.35 -0.27
C LEU A 145 -9.62 8.68 1.19
N GLU A 146 -10.46 7.91 1.87
CA GLU A 146 -10.70 8.07 3.31
C GLU A 146 -9.48 7.69 4.14
N THR A 147 -8.72 6.66 3.76
CA THR A 147 -7.46 6.26 4.39
C THR A 147 -6.47 7.43 4.43
N VAL A 148 -6.25 8.09 3.29
CA VAL A 148 -5.31 9.22 3.23
C VAL A 148 -5.87 10.49 3.87
N ALA A 149 -7.20 10.68 3.88
CA ALA A 149 -7.85 11.79 4.56
C ALA A 149 -7.70 11.69 6.09
N ILE A 150 -7.94 10.51 6.69
CA ILE A 150 -7.71 10.25 8.12
C ILE A 150 -6.25 10.49 8.49
N ALA A 151 -5.32 10.07 7.64
CA ALA A 151 -3.89 10.32 7.84
C ALA A 151 -3.51 11.81 7.72
N GLY A 152 -4.42 12.68 7.27
CA GLY A 152 -4.16 14.11 7.10
C GLY A 152 -3.32 14.45 5.87
N VAL A 153 -3.31 13.58 4.85
CA VAL A 153 -2.62 13.83 3.57
C VAL A 153 -3.34 14.94 2.82
N ARG A 154 -2.59 15.94 2.39
CA ARG A 154 -3.12 17.09 1.64
C ARG A 154 -2.94 16.91 0.15
N ASN A 155 -3.91 17.42 -0.63
CA ASN A 155 -3.88 17.46 -2.08
C ASN A 155 -3.56 16.09 -2.72
N PRO A 156 -4.29 15.00 -2.37
CA PRO A 156 -4.07 13.71 -2.99
C PRO A 156 -4.50 13.74 -4.46
N ARG A 157 -3.68 13.16 -5.34
CA ARG A 157 -3.97 12.96 -6.75
C ARG A 157 -4.01 11.47 -7.07
N LEU A 158 -5.13 11.01 -7.58
CA LEU A 158 -5.32 9.63 -8.02
C LEU A 158 -4.98 9.51 -9.51
N VAL A 159 -4.03 8.65 -9.86
CA VAL A 159 -3.67 8.37 -11.26
C VAL A 159 -4.17 6.99 -11.63
N LEU A 160 -4.96 6.92 -12.70
CA LEU A 160 -5.60 5.71 -13.19
C LEU A 160 -4.90 5.20 -14.45
N CYS A 161 -4.84 3.88 -14.58
CA CYS A 161 -4.42 3.17 -15.78
C CYS A 161 -5.29 1.93 -15.98
N HIS A 162 -5.27 1.37 -17.18
CA HIS A 162 -5.83 0.07 -17.48
C HIS A 162 -4.90 -0.69 -18.42
N PRO A 163 -4.14 -1.69 -17.94
CA PRO A 163 -3.19 -2.47 -18.76
C PRO A 163 -3.82 -3.13 -19.99
N GLY A 164 -5.13 -3.34 -19.97
CA GLY A 164 -5.90 -3.88 -21.10
C GLY A 164 -5.79 -3.06 -22.38
N VAL A 165 -5.51 -1.75 -22.28
CA VAL A 165 -5.29 -0.91 -23.48
C VAL A 165 -4.05 -1.37 -24.22
N LEU A 166 -2.90 -1.45 -23.56
CA LEU A 166 -1.66 -1.94 -24.17
C LEU A 166 -1.80 -3.41 -24.60
N ARG A 167 -2.40 -4.24 -23.75
CA ARG A 167 -2.62 -5.67 -24.01
C ARG A 167 -3.39 -5.89 -25.31
N ALA A 168 -4.52 -5.21 -25.49
CA ALA A 168 -5.33 -5.34 -26.69
C ALA A 168 -4.59 -4.88 -27.95
N ILE A 169 -3.78 -3.83 -27.88
CA ILE A 169 -2.96 -3.36 -29.01
C ILE A 169 -1.90 -4.40 -29.37
N VAL A 170 -1.15 -4.90 -28.38
CA VAL A 170 -0.09 -5.90 -28.61
C VAL A 170 -0.67 -7.22 -29.12
N GLU A 171 -1.71 -7.75 -28.53
CA GLU A 171 -2.35 -9.02 -28.92
C GLU A 171 -3.03 -8.94 -30.29
N SER A 172 -3.45 -7.76 -30.72
CA SER A 172 -4.04 -7.59 -32.05
C SER A 172 -3.03 -7.82 -33.17
N ASP A 173 -1.74 -7.74 -32.92
CA ASP A 173 -0.65 -7.85 -33.90
C ASP A 173 0.31 -8.99 -33.53
N PRO A 174 0.31 -10.12 -34.25
CA PRO A 174 1.17 -11.27 -33.94
C PRO A 174 2.67 -10.94 -33.88
N ALA A 175 3.14 -9.97 -34.67
CA ALA A 175 4.54 -9.55 -34.64
C ALA A 175 4.87 -8.74 -33.37
N ALA A 176 3.95 -7.88 -32.90
CA ALA A 176 4.09 -7.17 -31.63
C ALA A 176 3.98 -8.13 -30.44
N ALA A 177 3.07 -9.10 -30.49
CA ALA A 177 2.90 -10.13 -29.47
C ALA A 177 4.16 -10.97 -29.27
N ALA A 178 4.88 -11.31 -30.36
CA ALA A 178 6.12 -12.08 -30.30
C ALA A 178 7.26 -11.34 -29.57
N VAL A 179 7.23 -10.00 -29.50
CA VAL A 179 8.23 -9.14 -28.83
C VAL A 179 7.61 -8.40 -27.62
N SER A 180 6.51 -8.90 -27.08
CA SER A 180 5.78 -8.26 -25.97
C SER A 180 6.66 -7.89 -24.77
N PRO A 181 7.63 -8.71 -24.30
CA PRO A 181 8.50 -8.34 -23.20
C PRO A 181 9.31 -7.06 -23.47
N ASP A 182 9.83 -6.90 -24.70
CA ASP A 182 10.55 -5.69 -25.08
C ASP A 182 9.62 -4.47 -25.19
N VAL A 183 8.41 -4.66 -25.74
CA VAL A 183 7.39 -3.61 -25.80
C VAL A 183 7.06 -3.11 -24.39
N ILE A 184 6.81 -4.01 -23.43
CA ILE A 184 6.47 -3.67 -22.05
C ILE A 184 7.64 -2.93 -21.37
N ARG A 185 8.88 -3.38 -21.57
CA ARG A 185 10.07 -2.73 -21.01
C ARG A 185 10.20 -1.30 -21.53
N LEU A 186 10.15 -1.12 -22.88
CA LEU A 186 10.25 0.21 -23.51
C LEU A 186 9.07 1.13 -23.13
N MET A 187 7.88 0.56 -22.97
CA MET A 187 6.70 1.31 -22.53
C MET A 187 6.87 1.80 -21.09
N ARG A 188 7.41 0.98 -20.18
CA ARG A 188 7.72 1.37 -18.79
C ARG A 188 8.70 2.53 -18.73
N GLU A 189 9.70 2.53 -19.63
CA GLU A 189 10.70 3.60 -19.76
C GLU A 189 10.16 4.81 -20.55
N LYS A 190 8.96 4.71 -21.13
CA LYS A 190 8.37 5.68 -22.07
C LYS A 190 9.30 5.99 -23.24
N ASP A 191 10.11 5.00 -23.65
CA ASP A 191 11.12 5.13 -24.70
C ASP A 191 10.49 5.01 -26.10
N VAL A 192 9.96 6.13 -26.62
CA VAL A 192 9.37 6.20 -27.97
C VAL A 192 10.38 5.91 -29.09
N PRO A 193 11.63 6.42 -29.06
CA PRO A 193 12.66 6.02 -30.02
C PRO A 193 12.92 4.52 -30.01
N GLY A 194 13.10 3.89 -28.84
CA GLY A 194 13.30 2.46 -28.69
C GLY A 194 12.15 1.62 -29.25
N LEU A 195 10.89 2.06 -29.07
CA LEU A 195 9.72 1.41 -29.71
C LEU A 195 9.80 1.49 -31.24
N THR A 196 10.30 2.59 -31.81
CA THR A 196 10.48 2.74 -33.26
C THR A 196 11.56 1.82 -33.79
N GLU A 197 12.69 1.71 -33.09
CA GLU A 197 13.78 0.79 -33.45
C GLU A 197 13.35 -0.68 -33.33
N LEU A 198 12.62 -1.01 -32.27
CA LEU A 198 12.06 -2.36 -32.08
C LEU A 198 11.16 -2.75 -33.28
N ALA A 199 10.25 -1.86 -33.70
CA ALA A 199 9.38 -2.12 -34.84
C ALA A 199 10.15 -2.26 -36.14
N ALA A 200 11.18 -1.45 -36.40
CA ALA A 200 12.00 -1.52 -37.60
C ALA A 200 12.73 -2.87 -37.74
N ARG A 201 13.10 -3.49 -36.62
CA ARG A 201 13.74 -4.84 -36.62
C ARG A 201 12.75 -6.01 -36.47
N THR A 202 11.48 -5.74 -36.20
CA THR A 202 10.43 -6.77 -36.04
C THR A 202 9.64 -6.89 -37.33
N ALA A 203 10.01 -7.91 -38.15
CA ALA A 203 9.34 -8.13 -39.44
C ALA A 203 7.84 -8.41 -39.26
N GLY A 204 7.01 -7.70 -39.98
CA GLY A 204 5.57 -7.91 -40.01
C GLY A 204 4.78 -7.08 -38.98
N MET A 205 5.41 -6.27 -38.13
CA MET A 205 4.69 -5.36 -37.25
C MET A 205 3.94 -4.31 -38.10
N ARG A 206 2.65 -4.14 -37.79
CA ARG A 206 1.79 -3.21 -38.54
C ARG A 206 2.08 -1.76 -38.18
N ALA A 207 2.03 -0.88 -39.16
CA ALA A 207 2.24 0.56 -38.95
C ALA A 207 1.23 1.18 -37.96
N GLU A 208 0.00 0.69 -37.97
CA GLU A 208 -1.05 1.10 -37.02
C GLU A 208 -0.70 0.73 -35.59
N THR A 209 -0.18 -0.49 -35.38
CA THR A 209 0.29 -0.94 -34.06
C THR A 209 1.45 -0.07 -33.55
N LEU A 210 2.45 0.17 -34.40
CA LEU A 210 3.57 1.06 -34.04
C LEU A 210 3.07 2.46 -33.67
N LYS A 211 2.18 3.05 -34.47
CA LYS A 211 1.60 4.37 -34.20
C LYS A 211 0.90 4.39 -32.83
N ALA A 212 0.12 3.36 -32.51
CA ALA A 212 -0.56 3.25 -31.21
C ALA A 212 0.45 3.13 -30.05
N LEU A 213 1.50 2.30 -30.19
CA LEU A 213 2.55 2.14 -29.19
C LEU A 213 3.33 3.44 -28.94
N GLN A 214 3.61 4.22 -29.99
CA GLN A 214 4.27 5.54 -29.87
C GLN A 214 3.39 6.61 -29.26
N LEU A 215 2.07 6.44 -29.33
CA LEU A 215 1.09 7.38 -28.81
C LEU A 215 0.84 7.19 -27.31
N LEU A 216 0.78 5.94 -26.83
CA LEU A 216 0.46 5.62 -25.45
C LEU A 216 1.29 6.42 -24.41
N PRO A 217 2.63 6.57 -24.55
CA PRO A 217 3.44 7.37 -23.62
C PRO A 217 3.08 8.85 -23.57
N LYS A 218 2.31 9.34 -24.55
CA LYS A 218 1.85 10.73 -24.66
C LYS A 218 0.41 10.93 -24.16
N LEU A 219 -0.28 9.82 -23.84
CA LEU A 219 -1.65 9.82 -23.34
C LEU A 219 -1.65 9.80 -21.80
N TYR A 220 -1.25 10.93 -21.23
CA TYR A 220 -1.29 11.22 -19.79
C TYR A 220 -1.81 12.63 -19.54
N GLY A 221 -2.40 12.87 -18.37
CA GLY A 221 -2.97 14.16 -17.99
C GLY A 221 -4.21 14.01 -17.11
N GLY A 222 -5.17 14.92 -17.26
CA GLY A 222 -6.48 14.82 -16.62
C GLY A 222 -7.43 13.86 -17.34
N PRO A 223 -8.70 13.79 -16.92
CA PRO A 223 -9.70 12.89 -17.53
C PRO A 223 -9.94 13.08 -19.03
N GLU A 224 -9.63 14.25 -19.58
CA GLU A 224 -9.72 14.56 -21.02
C GLU A 224 -8.84 13.63 -21.89
N VAL A 225 -7.84 12.99 -21.29
CA VAL A 225 -7.01 11.97 -21.95
C VAL A 225 -7.86 10.83 -22.52
N LEU A 226 -8.94 10.44 -21.83
CA LEU A 226 -9.84 9.38 -22.28
C LEU A 226 -10.52 9.73 -23.63
N LYS A 227 -10.90 10.99 -23.83
CA LYS A 227 -11.47 11.45 -25.12
C LYS A 227 -10.44 11.40 -26.23
N ARG A 228 -9.21 11.82 -25.95
CA ARG A 228 -8.09 11.76 -26.92
C ARG A 228 -7.78 10.31 -27.26
N ALA A 229 -7.69 9.42 -26.27
CA ALA A 229 -7.45 8.00 -26.47
C ALA A 229 -8.51 7.34 -27.35
N ARG A 230 -9.80 7.65 -27.16
CA ARG A 230 -10.89 7.15 -28.00
C ARG A 230 -10.82 7.62 -29.45
N HIS A 231 -10.30 8.81 -29.68
CA HIS A 231 -10.14 9.36 -31.03
C HIS A 231 -8.90 8.82 -31.74
N ASP A 232 -7.78 8.67 -31.03
CA ASP A 232 -6.46 8.49 -31.63
C ASP A 232 -5.98 7.01 -31.62
N LEU A 233 -6.51 6.16 -30.70
CA LEU A 233 -6.17 4.75 -30.63
C LEU A 233 -7.06 3.88 -31.54
N PRO A 234 -6.58 2.71 -31.98
CA PRO A 234 -7.39 1.79 -32.77
C PRO A 234 -8.62 1.30 -31.97
N LEU A 235 -9.78 1.26 -32.62
CA LEU A 235 -11.07 0.85 -32.02
C LEU A 235 -11.16 -0.68 -31.84
N LEU A 236 -10.16 -1.25 -31.14
CA LEU A 236 -10.18 -2.65 -30.75
C LEU A 236 -11.15 -2.86 -29.59
N PRO A 237 -11.92 -3.99 -29.57
CA PRO A 237 -12.88 -4.23 -28.48
C PRO A 237 -12.25 -4.12 -27.08
N GLY A 238 -11.05 -4.64 -26.87
CA GLY A 238 -10.34 -4.57 -25.59
C GLY A 238 -9.89 -3.15 -25.23
N VAL A 239 -9.52 -2.31 -26.20
CA VAL A 239 -9.21 -0.88 -25.97
C VAL A 239 -10.46 -0.14 -25.54
N VAL A 240 -11.58 -0.33 -26.28
CA VAL A 240 -12.87 0.33 -25.96
C VAL A 240 -13.32 -0.06 -24.55
N ALA A 241 -13.35 -1.35 -24.23
CA ALA A 241 -13.75 -1.83 -22.91
C ALA A 241 -12.89 -1.27 -21.77
N ALA A 242 -11.57 -1.20 -21.97
CA ALA A 242 -10.66 -0.63 -20.98
C ALA A 242 -10.87 0.89 -20.76
N LEU A 243 -11.12 1.64 -21.85
CA LEU A 243 -11.42 3.07 -21.76
C LEU A 243 -12.81 3.33 -21.14
N ASP A 244 -13.79 2.46 -21.39
CA ASP A 244 -15.11 2.53 -20.77
C ASP A 244 -15.04 2.29 -19.26
N ALA A 245 -14.27 1.28 -18.84
CA ALA A 245 -14.04 0.99 -17.42
C ALA A 245 -13.39 2.20 -16.70
N LEU A 246 -12.35 2.81 -17.30
CA LEU A 246 -11.73 4.02 -16.75
C LEU A 246 -12.71 5.20 -16.69
N GLN A 247 -13.55 5.39 -17.70
CA GLN A 247 -14.54 6.47 -17.73
C GLN A 247 -15.55 6.32 -16.60
N VAL A 248 -16.08 5.11 -16.40
CA VAL A 248 -17.03 4.82 -15.31
C VAL A 248 -16.43 5.15 -13.94
N LEU A 249 -15.17 4.78 -13.71
CA LEU A 249 -14.51 5.09 -12.44
C LEU A 249 -14.28 6.60 -12.28
N VAL A 250 -13.86 7.31 -13.32
CA VAL A 250 -13.70 8.77 -13.33
C VAL A 250 -15.03 9.48 -13.00
N ASP A 251 -16.12 9.04 -13.64
CA ASP A 251 -17.45 9.63 -13.45
C ASP A 251 -17.98 9.41 -12.02
N GLY A 252 -17.59 8.31 -11.37
CA GLY A 252 -17.91 7.99 -9.98
C GLY A 252 -17.12 8.81 -8.94
N MET A 253 -16.11 9.59 -9.35
CA MET A 253 -15.21 10.33 -8.45
C MET A 253 -15.34 11.85 -8.60
N ALA A 254 -16.52 12.38 -8.39
CA ALA A 254 -16.73 13.83 -8.33
C ALA A 254 -15.90 14.45 -7.17
N ASN A 255 -15.19 15.55 -7.43
CA ASN A 255 -14.34 16.29 -6.47
C ASN A 255 -13.01 15.62 -6.06
N VAL A 256 -12.53 14.64 -6.82
CA VAL A 256 -11.19 14.05 -6.67
C VAL A 256 -10.30 14.57 -7.79
N ASP A 257 -9.04 14.93 -7.48
CA ASP A 257 -8.04 15.22 -8.52
C ASP A 257 -7.61 13.90 -9.17
N VAL A 258 -8.20 13.62 -10.35
CA VAL A 258 -7.95 12.38 -11.11
C VAL A 258 -7.06 12.67 -12.29
N GLY A 259 -5.96 11.90 -12.40
CA GLY A 259 -5.13 11.79 -13.59
C GLY A 259 -5.34 10.46 -14.28
N VAL A 260 -4.97 10.40 -15.57
CA VAL A 260 -4.91 9.18 -16.37
C VAL A 260 -3.52 9.07 -16.98
N ASP A 261 -2.90 7.88 -16.94
CA ASP A 261 -1.65 7.58 -17.61
C ASP A 261 -1.75 6.20 -18.27
N LEU A 262 -2.01 6.18 -19.59
CA LEU A 262 -2.23 4.92 -20.31
C LEU A 262 -0.95 4.12 -20.61
N ALA A 263 0.21 4.66 -20.26
CA ALA A 263 1.51 3.99 -20.37
C ALA A 263 2.07 3.53 -19.01
N ASP A 264 1.33 3.65 -17.90
CA ASP A 264 1.75 3.11 -16.61
C ASP A 264 1.56 1.57 -16.60
N VAL A 265 2.58 0.86 -17.06
CA VAL A 265 2.60 -0.61 -17.20
C VAL A 265 3.24 -1.34 -16.02
N ASP A 266 3.53 -0.67 -14.91
CA ASP A 266 3.99 -1.33 -13.69
C ASP A 266 2.96 -2.38 -13.24
N GLY A 267 3.41 -3.61 -12.97
CA GLY A 267 2.50 -4.71 -12.65
C GLY A 267 1.63 -5.19 -13.82
N TYR A 268 2.04 -4.96 -15.07
CA TYR A 268 1.30 -5.35 -16.29
C TYR A 268 0.85 -6.82 -16.31
N GLY A 269 1.69 -7.74 -15.84
CA GLY A 269 1.35 -9.16 -15.75
C GLY A 269 0.51 -9.54 -14.53
N TYR A 270 0.36 -8.63 -13.56
CA TYR A 270 -0.40 -8.85 -12.33
C TYR A 270 -1.84 -8.32 -12.44
N HIS A 271 -2.02 -7.13 -13.00
CA HIS A 271 -3.33 -6.48 -13.09
C HIS A 271 -4.12 -6.95 -14.30
N SER A 272 -5.36 -7.41 -14.07
CA SER A 272 -6.33 -7.80 -15.11
C SER A 272 -7.24 -6.66 -15.57
N GLY A 273 -7.45 -5.65 -14.71
CA GLY A 273 -8.36 -4.53 -14.91
C GLY A 273 -7.76 -3.19 -14.54
N ILE A 274 -8.58 -2.31 -13.99
CA ILE A 274 -8.16 -0.96 -13.56
C ILE A 274 -7.03 -1.08 -12.55
N LYS A 275 -6.01 -0.25 -12.74
CA LYS A 275 -4.90 -0.02 -11.83
C LYS A 275 -4.91 1.43 -11.40
N PHE A 276 -4.54 1.70 -10.17
CA PHE A 276 -4.41 3.06 -9.68
C PHE A 276 -3.20 3.24 -8.77
N ALA A 277 -2.73 4.49 -8.72
CA ALA A 277 -1.72 4.95 -7.77
C ALA A 277 -2.14 6.31 -7.21
N LEU A 278 -1.97 6.51 -5.90
CA LEU A 278 -2.26 7.78 -5.27
C LEU A 278 -0.94 8.49 -4.92
N TYR A 279 -0.82 9.71 -5.37
CA TYR A 279 0.30 10.62 -5.11
C TYR A 279 -0.15 11.78 -4.25
N ALA A 280 0.76 12.40 -3.52
CA ALA A 280 0.47 13.60 -2.74
C ALA A 280 1.71 14.48 -2.60
N GLU A 281 1.49 15.75 -2.32
CA GLU A 281 2.57 16.71 -2.07
C GLU A 281 3.40 16.31 -0.83
N GLY A 282 4.72 16.33 -0.95
CA GLY A 282 5.65 15.94 0.12
C GLY A 282 6.14 14.50 0.04
N TRP A 283 5.56 13.66 -0.84
CA TRP A 283 6.05 12.30 -1.11
C TRP A 283 6.63 12.18 -2.52
N ARG A 284 7.76 11.48 -2.64
CA ARG A 284 8.47 11.31 -3.92
C ARG A 284 7.78 10.31 -4.85
N ASP A 285 7.16 9.29 -4.27
CA ASP A 285 6.51 8.18 -4.96
C ASP A 285 5.07 8.05 -4.54
N ALA A 286 4.32 7.19 -5.26
CA ALA A 286 2.98 6.81 -4.85
C ALA A 286 2.92 6.38 -3.38
N LEU A 287 1.95 6.93 -2.65
CA LEU A 287 1.62 6.54 -1.29
C LEU A 287 0.86 5.23 -1.24
N VAL A 288 -0.08 5.07 -2.17
CA VAL A 288 -0.95 3.90 -2.28
C VAL A 288 -0.86 3.37 -3.69
N ARG A 289 -0.86 2.04 -3.81
CA ARG A 289 -1.00 1.34 -5.09
C ARG A 289 -2.08 0.28 -4.97
N GLY A 290 -2.86 0.11 -6.03
CA GLY A 290 -3.92 -0.87 -6.06
C GLY A 290 -4.46 -1.12 -7.46
N GLY A 291 -5.48 -1.96 -7.52
CA GLY A 291 -6.18 -2.28 -8.76
C GLY A 291 -6.77 -3.68 -8.76
N ARG A 292 -7.31 -4.09 -9.91
CA ARG A 292 -7.94 -5.38 -10.16
C ARG A 292 -6.95 -6.44 -10.62
N TYR A 293 -7.05 -7.66 -10.06
CA TYR A 293 -6.13 -8.76 -10.32
C TYR A 293 -6.85 -10.13 -10.26
N ASP A 294 -7.78 -10.36 -11.16
CA ASP A 294 -8.72 -11.51 -11.14
C ASP A 294 -8.03 -12.88 -11.26
N ASP A 295 -6.86 -12.95 -11.90
CA ASP A 295 -6.20 -14.21 -12.24
C ASP A 295 -5.29 -14.78 -11.13
N VAL A 296 -4.92 -13.98 -10.14
CA VAL A 296 -3.97 -14.39 -9.08
C VAL A 296 -4.49 -15.58 -8.28
N SER A 297 -5.79 -15.64 -8.03
CA SER A 297 -6.44 -16.71 -7.28
C SER A 297 -6.47 -18.05 -8.02
N LEU A 298 -6.25 -18.08 -9.34
CA LEU A 298 -6.14 -19.32 -10.15
C LEU A 298 -5.02 -20.23 -9.66
N ALA A 299 -3.90 -19.65 -9.21
CA ALA A 299 -2.79 -20.42 -8.65
C ALA A 299 -3.16 -21.18 -7.36
N PHE A 300 -4.22 -20.77 -6.70
CA PHE A 300 -4.79 -21.42 -5.50
C PHE A 300 -6.02 -22.28 -5.83
N GLY A 301 -6.22 -22.61 -7.12
CA GLY A 301 -7.26 -23.55 -7.58
C GLY A 301 -8.66 -22.94 -7.74
N ARG A 302 -8.84 -21.63 -7.61
CA ARG A 302 -10.14 -20.99 -7.72
C ARG A 302 -10.06 -19.61 -8.36
N ALA A 303 -10.58 -19.45 -9.57
CA ALA A 303 -10.73 -18.14 -10.21
C ALA A 303 -11.75 -17.28 -9.45
N ARG A 304 -11.33 -16.12 -8.95
CA ARG A 304 -12.21 -15.14 -8.31
C ARG A 304 -11.79 -13.73 -8.73
N PRO A 305 -12.72 -12.90 -9.19
CA PRO A 305 -12.46 -11.48 -9.34
C PRO A 305 -11.94 -10.89 -8.04
N ALA A 306 -10.89 -10.08 -8.13
CA ALA A 306 -10.27 -9.46 -6.99
C ALA A 306 -9.80 -8.05 -7.29
N THR A 307 -10.00 -7.14 -6.35
CA THR A 307 -9.49 -5.77 -6.41
C THR A 307 -9.10 -5.32 -5.00
N GLY A 308 -8.05 -4.52 -4.88
CA GLY A 308 -7.56 -4.07 -3.59
C GLY A 308 -6.46 -3.05 -3.68
N PHE A 309 -5.92 -2.69 -2.52
CA PHE A 309 -4.80 -1.76 -2.41
C PHE A 309 -3.91 -2.08 -1.23
N SER A 310 -2.69 -1.57 -1.29
CA SER A 310 -1.80 -1.53 -0.14
C SER A 310 -0.97 -0.25 -0.10
N LEU A 311 -0.46 0.07 1.09
CA LEU A 311 0.47 1.14 1.35
C LEU A 311 1.49 0.74 2.43
N ASP A 312 2.60 1.47 2.50
CA ASP A 312 3.55 1.38 3.61
C ASP A 312 3.21 2.44 4.68
N LEU A 313 2.78 1.96 5.84
CA LEU A 313 2.36 2.82 6.94
C LEU A 313 3.53 3.60 7.55
N ARG A 314 4.77 3.06 7.54
CA ARG A 314 5.96 3.79 7.95
C ARG A 314 6.22 4.98 7.03
N LYS A 315 6.17 4.75 5.71
CA LYS A 315 6.31 5.80 4.69
C LYS A 315 5.23 6.88 4.83
N LEU A 316 3.99 6.47 5.06
CA LEU A 316 2.89 7.40 5.29
C LEU A 316 3.15 8.26 6.53
N ALA A 317 3.47 7.66 7.66
CA ALA A 317 3.74 8.36 8.93
C ALA A 317 4.93 9.34 8.83
N ALA A 318 6.01 8.93 8.14
CA ALA A 318 7.21 9.74 8.01
C ALA A 318 7.01 11.02 7.18
N GLY A 319 6.11 11.02 6.20
CA GLY A 319 5.80 12.19 5.36
C GLY A 319 4.83 13.18 5.97
N LEU A 320 4.21 12.84 7.09
CA LEU A 320 3.26 13.73 7.78
C LEU A 320 4.00 14.75 8.69
N PRO A 321 3.40 15.89 9.03
CA PRO A 321 3.98 16.82 9.97
C PRO A 321 4.28 16.15 11.33
N PRO A 322 5.32 16.55 12.08
CA PRO A 322 5.60 15.97 13.39
C PRO A 322 4.37 16.02 14.30
N ALA A 323 4.08 14.93 14.99
CA ALA A 323 3.03 14.93 16.00
C ALA A 323 3.43 15.80 17.18
N GLU A 324 2.45 16.48 17.76
CA GLU A 324 2.66 17.15 19.05
C GLU A 324 2.99 16.10 20.12
N ARG A 325 3.92 16.46 21.01
CA ARG A 325 4.23 15.59 22.15
C ARG A 325 2.99 15.43 23.03
N ALA A 326 2.69 14.21 23.42
CA ALA A 326 1.56 13.93 24.29
C ALA A 326 1.73 14.64 25.65
N ARG A 327 0.64 15.26 26.11
CA ARG A 327 0.58 15.91 27.43
C ARG A 327 0.44 14.87 28.53
N ALA A 328 1.10 15.10 29.66
CA ALA A 328 1.13 14.17 30.77
C ALA A 328 0.98 14.87 32.14
N VAL A 329 0.60 14.09 33.12
CA VAL A 329 0.59 14.50 34.51
C VAL A 329 1.87 13.99 35.18
N ARG A 330 2.70 14.88 35.70
CA ARG A 330 3.85 14.54 36.53
C ARG A 330 3.37 14.16 37.92
N ALA A 331 3.80 13.06 38.46
CA ALA A 331 3.45 12.62 39.81
C ALA A 331 4.71 12.30 40.62
N PRO A 332 4.74 12.57 41.94
CA PRO A 332 5.88 12.16 42.73
C PRO A 332 5.96 10.65 42.86
N TRP A 333 7.18 10.16 43.10
CA TRP A 333 7.39 8.79 43.50
C TRP A 333 6.95 8.56 44.93
N GLY A 334 6.26 7.45 45.21
CA GLY A 334 5.85 7.07 46.56
C GLY A 334 4.94 5.84 46.57
N GLN A 335 4.91 5.19 47.76
CA GLN A 335 4.08 3.99 47.98
C GLN A 335 2.87 4.26 48.90
N ALA A 336 2.61 5.52 49.27
CA ALA A 336 1.45 5.85 50.06
C ALA A 336 0.15 5.39 49.35
N PRO A 337 -0.76 4.68 50.04
CA PRO A 337 -1.98 4.13 49.42
C PRO A 337 -2.81 5.19 48.70
N ALA A 338 -2.94 6.39 49.29
CA ALA A 338 -3.69 7.49 48.70
C ALA A 338 -3.07 8.01 47.38
N LEU A 339 -1.74 8.11 47.31
CA LEU A 339 -1.02 8.46 46.06
C LEU A 339 -1.19 7.40 45.00
N THR A 340 -0.98 6.14 45.39
CA THR A 340 -1.11 4.99 44.47
C THR A 340 -2.51 4.93 43.87
N GLU A 341 -3.54 5.16 44.66
CA GLU A 341 -4.93 5.15 44.17
C GLU A 341 -5.23 6.36 43.26
N ALA A 342 -4.69 7.53 43.60
CA ALA A 342 -4.84 8.73 42.76
C ALA A 342 -4.18 8.51 41.35
N VAL A 343 -2.96 8.01 41.34
CA VAL A 343 -2.26 7.67 40.06
C VAL A 343 -3.05 6.63 39.29
N ARG A 344 -3.52 5.57 39.96
CA ARG A 344 -4.31 4.50 39.29
C ARG A 344 -5.61 5.05 38.72
N ARG A 345 -6.32 5.91 39.43
CA ARG A 345 -7.56 6.55 38.97
C ARG A 345 -7.31 7.37 37.71
N LEU A 346 -6.27 8.21 37.67
CA LEU A 346 -5.91 9.01 36.50
C LEU A 346 -5.56 8.11 35.29
N ARG A 347 -4.77 7.07 35.49
CA ARG A 347 -4.44 6.12 34.42
C ARG A 347 -5.67 5.39 33.87
N ARG A 348 -6.63 5.03 34.72
CA ARG A 348 -7.91 4.41 34.30
C ARG A 348 -8.81 5.37 33.52
N SER A 349 -8.72 6.67 33.75
CA SER A 349 -9.43 7.70 32.98
C SER A 349 -8.71 8.05 31.66
N GLY A 350 -7.61 7.36 31.32
CA GLY A 350 -6.87 7.58 30.07
C GLY A 350 -5.75 8.62 30.16
N GLU A 351 -5.50 9.20 31.36
CA GLU A 351 -4.41 10.15 31.55
C GLU A 351 -3.04 9.46 31.53
N ILE A 352 -2.08 10.10 30.86
CA ILE A 352 -0.67 9.69 30.93
C ILE A 352 -0.11 10.25 32.24
N VAL A 353 0.32 9.38 33.16
CA VAL A 353 0.89 9.77 34.43
C VAL A 353 2.32 9.25 34.54
N VAL A 354 3.28 10.20 34.57
CA VAL A 354 4.71 9.91 34.71
C VAL A 354 5.07 10.09 36.19
N GLN A 355 5.37 9.01 36.90
CA GLN A 355 5.90 9.08 38.26
C GLN A 355 7.41 9.33 38.19
N VAL A 356 7.83 10.47 38.69
CA VAL A 356 9.23 10.90 38.68
C VAL A 356 10.03 10.06 39.65
N LEU A 357 11.01 9.33 39.15
CA LEU A 357 11.90 8.54 39.99
C LEU A 357 12.84 9.46 40.80
N PRO A 358 13.21 9.09 42.05
CA PRO A 358 14.12 9.90 42.86
C PRO A 358 15.46 10.14 42.15
N GLY A 359 15.89 11.39 42.09
CA GLY A 359 17.13 11.79 41.41
C GLY A 359 16.98 12.10 39.91
N HIS A 360 15.76 11.97 39.37
CA HIS A 360 15.44 12.19 37.94
C HIS A 360 14.38 13.28 37.73
N GLU A 361 14.34 14.26 38.62
CA GLU A 361 13.31 15.30 38.61
C GLU A 361 13.39 16.25 37.42
N GLN A 362 14.54 16.27 36.72
CA GLN A 362 14.82 17.16 35.59
C GLN A 362 14.95 16.43 34.23
N ASP A 363 14.76 15.11 34.22
CA ASP A 363 14.86 14.36 32.97
C ASP A 363 13.76 14.78 32.00
N GLN A 364 14.13 14.89 30.71
CA GLN A 364 13.19 15.21 29.64
C GLN A 364 12.75 13.91 28.96
N ASP A 365 11.46 13.64 29.07
CA ASP A 365 10.82 12.48 28.45
C ASP A 365 10.18 12.82 27.09
N GLU A 366 9.66 11.81 26.43
CA GLU A 366 8.82 11.94 25.23
C GLU A 366 7.56 12.78 25.48
N PHE A 367 7.09 12.81 26.73
CA PHE A 367 5.86 13.49 27.14
C PHE A 367 6.13 14.92 27.63
N VAL A 368 5.17 15.82 27.40
CA VAL A 368 5.17 17.17 27.99
C VAL A 368 4.36 17.13 29.28
N CYS A 369 5.04 17.12 30.42
CA CYS A 369 4.38 17.23 31.70
C CYS A 369 3.94 18.69 31.92
N ASP A 370 2.72 19.04 31.50
CA ASP A 370 2.10 20.36 31.69
C ASP A 370 1.24 20.45 32.94
N ARG A 371 1.07 19.32 33.63
CA ARG A 371 0.30 19.20 34.88
C ARG A 371 1.08 18.37 35.91
N GLU A 372 0.79 18.56 37.17
CA GLU A 372 1.35 17.74 38.24
C GLU A 372 0.27 17.25 39.22
N LEU A 373 0.51 16.08 39.80
CA LEU A 373 -0.29 15.54 40.90
C LEU A 373 0.32 15.99 42.21
N ALA A 374 -0.37 16.88 42.94
CA ALA A 374 0.08 17.47 44.20
C ALA A 374 -0.89 17.16 45.34
N LEU A 375 -0.36 17.07 46.56
CA LEU A 375 -1.16 16.91 47.75
C LEU A 375 -1.64 18.30 48.21
N GLN A 376 -2.94 18.57 48.21
CA GLN A 376 -3.57 19.81 48.67
C GLN A 376 -4.69 19.46 49.66
N ASP A 377 -4.66 20.07 50.83
CA ASP A 377 -5.67 19.87 51.87
C ASP A 377 -5.98 18.39 52.21
N GLY A 378 -4.93 17.56 52.17
CA GLY A 378 -5.04 16.11 52.41
C GLY A 378 -5.54 15.28 51.27
N ALA A 379 -5.82 15.85 50.09
CA ALA A 379 -6.25 15.16 48.87
C ALA A 379 -5.23 15.32 47.73
N TRP A 380 -5.08 14.25 46.90
CA TRP A 380 -4.27 14.32 45.72
C TRP A 380 -5.07 14.92 44.54
N THR A 381 -4.62 16.09 44.08
CA THR A 381 -5.28 16.85 43.00
C THR A 381 -4.31 17.16 41.86
N VAL A 382 -4.83 17.22 40.62
CA VAL A 382 -4.05 17.63 39.45
C VAL A 382 -4.08 19.14 39.32
N ARG A 383 -2.91 19.77 39.20
CA ARG A 383 -2.78 21.20 38.89
C ARG A 383 -1.94 21.44 37.65
N THR A 384 -2.13 22.57 36.99
CA THR A 384 -1.29 23.02 35.87
C THR A 384 0.08 23.49 36.39
N LEU A 385 1.15 23.17 35.63
CA LEU A 385 2.51 23.62 35.93
C LEU A 385 2.77 25.01 35.40
#